data_89689d33bc1bbc32766dece032f7ff7a
#
_entry.id   89689d33bc1bbc32766dece032f7ff7a
#
_cell.length_a   1.000
_cell.length_b   1.000
_cell.length_c   1.000
_cell.angle_alpha   90.00
_cell.angle_beta   90.00
_cell.angle_gamma   90.00
#
_symmetry.space_group_name_H-M   'P 1'
#
loop_
_entity.id
_entity.type
_entity.pdbx_description
1 polymer ?
#
loop_
_entity_poly.entity_id
_entity_poly.type
_entity_poly.pdbx_seq_one_letter_code
_entity_poly.pdbx_strand_id
1 'polypeptide(L)'
;VKIWNRKDSLGEADWRKMTREMCRELPAILNEGRSADSYYDSIIVNRDSRKKKGRRNMLLAKDIDHSTLEKLKQLPLFREGKHISGMKESKADAREYPYEGLAERVIGDIRIDPSDPKRNRFIGIEGEYDYVLHGKEGVQWMKETDKGTVLDPDSTVVRVEHGSDIRTTLDIDIQDIADRSLRKMIEPDEEIEGGCVVVLDVKTGAVRAMVNLQRDSRGRLAENFNMAIGRSGEPGSVFKIITMAIGLEEGVVSENDSFFCGGSIEVLGREPDN
;
A
#
# COMPACT_ATOMS: atom_id res chain seq x y z
N VAL A 1 4.86 -14.44 -12.41
CA VAL A 1 5.34 -15.36 -13.46
C VAL A 1 4.49 -15.22 -14.70
N LYS A 2 5.10 -15.07 -15.86
CA LYS A 2 4.44 -14.97 -17.15
C LYS A 2 4.86 -16.13 -18.04
N ILE A 3 3.95 -16.62 -18.84
CA ILE A 3 4.20 -17.66 -19.85
C ILE A 3 4.17 -17.04 -21.24
N TRP A 4 5.16 -17.35 -22.05
CA TRP A 4 5.17 -17.02 -23.47
C TRP A 4 5.15 -18.29 -24.32
N ASN A 5 4.04 -18.49 -25.05
CA ASN A 5 3.83 -19.68 -25.83
C ASN A 5 4.61 -19.62 -27.15
N ARG A 6 5.82 -20.18 -27.20
CA ARG A 6 6.57 -20.42 -28.44
C ARG A 6 6.11 -21.73 -29.09
N LYS A 7 5.92 -21.72 -30.42
CA LYS A 7 5.48 -22.90 -31.21
C LYS A 7 6.64 -23.81 -31.66
N ASP A 8 7.88 -23.40 -31.47
CA ASP A 8 8.94 -23.86 -32.35
C ASP A 8 9.87 -24.96 -31.79
N SER A 9 9.62 -25.46 -30.58
CA SER A 9 10.54 -26.36 -29.88
C SER A 9 9.96 -27.68 -29.34
N LEU A 10 8.65 -27.78 -29.24
CA LEU A 10 7.95 -29.00 -28.83
C LEU A 10 6.78 -29.27 -29.81
N GLY A 11 6.55 -30.54 -30.11
CA GLY A 11 5.36 -30.96 -30.84
C GLY A 11 4.08 -30.51 -30.16
N GLU A 12 3.06 -30.13 -30.92
CA GLU A 12 1.79 -29.58 -30.34
C GLU A 12 1.15 -30.56 -29.35
N ALA A 13 1.19 -31.85 -29.61
CA ALA A 13 0.64 -32.87 -28.74
C ALA A 13 1.41 -32.96 -27.40
N ASP A 14 2.73 -32.97 -27.47
CA ASP A 14 3.58 -33.04 -26.27
C ASP A 14 3.44 -31.79 -25.43
N TRP A 15 3.42 -30.63 -26.07
CA TRP A 15 3.21 -29.35 -25.36
C TRP A 15 1.85 -29.33 -24.63
N ARG A 16 0.77 -29.76 -25.28
CA ARG A 16 -0.56 -29.83 -24.66
C ARG A 16 -0.60 -30.83 -23.51
N LYS A 17 0.06 -31.96 -23.65
CA LYS A 17 0.17 -32.97 -22.60
C LYS A 17 0.89 -32.39 -21.38
N MET A 18 2.08 -31.84 -21.56
CA MET A 18 2.87 -31.25 -20.48
C MET A 18 2.17 -30.06 -19.81
N THR A 19 1.47 -29.21 -20.60
CA THR A 19 0.67 -28.11 -20.08
C THR A 19 -0.47 -28.64 -19.20
N ARG A 20 -1.14 -29.70 -19.60
CA ARG A 20 -2.23 -30.29 -18.81
C ARG A 20 -1.71 -30.90 -17.50
N GLU A 21 -0.59 -31.61 -17.54
CA GLU A 21 0.07 -32.15 -16.36
C GLU A 21 0.48 -31.03 -15.40
N MET A 22 1.12 -29.97 -15.89
CA MET A 22 1.46 -28.79 -15.12
C MET A 22 0.23 -28.15 -14.44
N CYS A 23 -0.85 -27.95 -15.20
CA CYS A 23 -2.06 -27.33 -14.69
C CYS A 23 -2.75 -28.13 -13.58
N ARG A 24 -2.53 -29.45 -13.49
CA ARG A 24 -3.06 -30.27 -12.39
C ARG A 24 -2.41 -29.94 -11.05
N GLU A 25 -1.16 -29.54 -11.05
CA GLU A 25 -0.38 -29.22 -9.86
C GLU A 25 -0.49 -27.75 -9.42
N LEU A 26 -0.82 -26.84 -10.37
CA LEU A 26 -0.89 -25.40 -10.10
C LEU A 26 -1.84 -25.01 -8.96
N PRO A 27 -3.06 -25.57 -8.82
CA PRO A 27 -3.97 -25.21 -7.73
C PRO A 27 -3.38 -25.48 -6.33
N ALA A 28 -2.64 -26.58 -6.18
CA ALA A 28 -2.01 -26.93 -4.91
C ALA A 28 -0.81 -26.04 -4.56
N ILE A 29 -0.12 -25.51 -5.59
CA ILE A 29 1.06 -24.66 -5.38
C ILE A 29 0.66 -23.19 -5.18
N LEU A 30 -0.29 -22.68 -5.97
CA LEU A 30 -0.66 -21.27 -5.96
C LEU A 30 -1.77 -20.93 -4.96
N ASN A 31 -2.60 -21.91 -4.59
CA ASN A 31 -3.70 -21.76 -3.63
C ASN A 31 -4.65 -20.56 -3.92
N GLU A 32 -4.84 -20.24 -5.22
CA GLU A 32 -5.66 -19.10 -5.66
C GLU A 32 -7.14 -19.45 -5.84
N GLY A 33 -7.58 -20.65 -5.45
CA GLY A 33 -8.97 -21.12 -5.63
C GLY A 33 -9.37 -21.41 -7.08
N ARG A 34 -8.44 -21.40 -8.03
CA ARG A 34 -8.68 -21.75 -9.44
C ARG A 34 -8.50 -23.24 -9.66
N SER A 35 -9.37 -23.84 -10.52
CA SER A 35 -9.24 -25.24 -10.89
C SER A 35 -8.16 -25.47 -11.94
N ALA A 36 -7.68 -26.71 -12.02
CA ALA A 36 -6.72 -27.14 -13.04
C ALA A 36 -7.21 -26.86 -14.49
N ASP A 37 -8.48 -27.12 -14.75
CA ASP A 37 -9.08 -26.87 -16.06
C ASP A 37 -9.15 -25.37 -16.37
N SER A 38 -9.46 -24.52 -15.37
CA SER A 38 -9.46 -23.05 -15.54
C SER A 38 -8.08 -22.51 -15.93
N TYR A 39 -7.00 -23.05 -15.33
CA TYR A 39 -5.63 -22.69 -15.75
C TYR A 39 -5.35 -23.16 -17.17
N TYR A 40 -5.68 -24.41 -17.48
CA TYR A 40 -5.45 -24.99 -18.80
C TYR A 40 -6.16 -24.21 -19.90
N ASP A 41 -7.46 -23.98 -19.74
CA ASP A 41 -8.28 -23.24 -20.72
C ASP A 41 -7.75 -21.82 -20.94
N SER A 42 -7.36 -21.13 -19.87
CA SER A 42 -6.77 -19.79 -19.97
C SER A 42 -5.48 -19.79 -20.78
N ILE A 43 -4.62 -20.78 -20.59
CA ILE A 43 -3.35 -20.92 -21.33
C ILE A 43 -3.61 -21.23 -22.80
N ILE A 44 -4.55 -22.16 -23.08
CA ILE A 44 -4.91 -22.53 -24.47
C ILE A 44 -5.54 -21.35 -25.21
N VAL A 45 -6.52 -20.68 -24.60
CA VAL A 45 -7.17 -19.51 -25.20
C VAL A 45 -6.16 -18.39 -25.46
N ASN A 46 -5.23 -18.15 -24.54
CA ASN A 46 -4.17 -17.16 -24.74
C ASN A 46 -3.25 -17.53 -25.91
N ARG A 47 -2.86 -18.80 -26.01
CA ARG A 47 -2.02 -19.32 -27.10
C ARG A 47 -2.70 -19.29 -28.47
N ASP A 48 -3.96 -19.73 -28.53
CA ASP A 48 -4.68 -19.94 -29.80
C ASP A 48 -5.34 -18.65 -30.31
N SER A 49 -5.42 -17.59 -29.48
CA SER A 49 -6.02 -16.32 -29.89
C SER A 49 -5.12 -15.55 -30.87
N ARG A 50 -5.20 -15.91 -32.16
CA ARG A 50 -4.46 -15.28 -33.27
C ARG A 50 -4.88 -13.83 -33.55
N LYS A 51 -5.98 -13.33 -32.97
CA LYS A 51 -6.63 -12.07 -33.35
C LYS A 51 -6.29 -10.84 -32.49
N LYS A 52 -5.56 -10.96 -31.41
CA LYS A 52 -5.22 -9.80 -30.56
C LYS A 52 -3.71 -9.57 -30.52
N LYS A 53 -3.24 -8.66 -31.37
CA LYS A 53 -1.91 -8.03 -31.22
C LYS A 53 -1.77 -7.55 -29.76
N GLY A 54 -0.86 -8.15 -28.99
CA GLY A 54 -0.50 -7.67 -27.66
C GLY A 54 -0.58 -8.67 -26.51
N ARG A 55 -1.26 -9.80 -26.62
CA ARG A 55 -1.31 -10.81 -25.54
C ARG A 55 -0.29 -11.94 -25.74
N ARG A 56 0.97 -11.58 -25.90
CA ARG A 56 2.06 -12.58 -25.98
C ARG A 56 2.47 -13.13 -24.61
N ASN A 57 2.17 -12.40 -23.52
CA ASN A 57 2.51 -12.79 -22.16
C ASN A 57 1.21 -12.92 -21.35
N MET A 58 0.99 -14.08 -20.75
CA MET A 58 -0.08 -14.30 -19.80
C MET A 58 0.51 -14.25 -18.38
N LEU A 59 -0.07 -13.43 -17.51
CA LEU A 59 0.25 -13.47 -16.09
C LEU A 59 -0.31 -14.76 -15.52
N LEU A 60 0.56 -15.62 -14.98
CA LEU A 60 0.18 -16.88 -14.35
C LEU A 60 -0.02 -16.72 -12.85
N ALA A 61 0.92 -16.09 -12.17
CA ALA A 61 0.87 -15.82 -10.75
C ALA A 61 1.58 -14.49 -10.45
N LYS A 62 1.14 -13.83 -9.40
CA LYS A 62 1.67 -12.56 -8.91
C LYS A 62 1.96 -12.70 -7.41
N ASP A 63 2.92 -11.92 -6.94
CA ASP A 63 3.28 -11.79 -5.51
C ASP A 63 3.55 -13.16 -4.83
N ILE A 64 4.30 -14.04 -5.53
CA ILE A 64 4.73 -15.35 -5.01
C ILE A 64 6.11 -15.25 -4.37
N ASP A 65 6.31 -15.98 -3.32
CA ASP A 65 7.61 -16.10 -2.65
C ASP A 65 8.61 -16.96 -3.43
N HIS A 66 9.87 -16.93 -3.02
CA HIS A 66 10.93 -17.70 -3.66
C HIS A 66 10.69 -19.20 -3.61
N SER A 67 10.14 -19.70 -2.50
CA SER A 67 9.88 -21.13 -2.34
C SER A 67 8.81 -21.63 -3.30
N THR A 68 7.77 -20.87 -3.49
CA THR A 68 6.71 -21.13 -4.48
C THR A 68 7.22 -21.05 -5.90
N LEU A 69 8.09 -20.06 -6.20
CA LEU A 69 8.74 -19.95 -7.50
C LEU A 69 9.58 -21.20 -7.83
N GLU A 70 10.36 -21.69 -6.87
CA GLU A 70 11.15 -22.92 -7.07
C GLU A 70 10.28 -24.15 -7.30
N LYS A 71 9.17 -24.30 -6.60
CA LYS A 71 8.18 -25.36 -6.87
C LYS A 71 7.60 -25.25 -8.29
N LEU A 72 7.26 -24.03 -8.72
CA LEU A 72 6.78 -23.82 -10.10
C LEU A 72 7.82 -24.22 -11.14
N LYS A 73 9.09 -23.93 -10.94
CA LYS A 73 10.19 -24.32 -11.84
C LYS A 73 10.33 -25.83 -12.03
N GLN A 74 9.91 -26.63 -11.04
CA GLN A 74 9.97 -28.09 -11.11
C GLN A 74 8.80 -28.71 -11.91
N LEU A 75 7.75 -27.94 -12.19
CA LEU A 75 6.58 -28.44 -12.89
C LEU A 75 6.91 -28.92 -14.32
N PRO A 76 6.16 -29.90 -14.83
CA PRO A 76 6.23 -30.28 -16.24
C PRO A 76 6.20 -29.04 -17.12
N LEU A 77 6.71 -28.94 -18.23
CA LEU A 77 6.86 -27.78 -19.09
C LEU A 77 7.85 -26.71 -18.55
N PHE A 78 7.75 -26.29 -17.29
CA PHE A 78 8.64 -25.24 -16.73
C PHE A 78 10.06 -25.75 -16.52
N ARG A 79 10.24 -26.98 -16.08
CA ARG A 79 11.55 -27.61 -15.92
C ARG A 79 12.35 -27.71 -17.23
N GLU A 80 11.65 -27.66 -18.39
CA GLU A 80 12.32 -27.66 -19.71
C GLU A 80 13.01 -26.32 -20.04
N GLY A 81 12.97 -25.38 -19.12
CA GLY A 81 13.65 -24.10 -19.24
C GLY A 81 12.84 -23.02 -19.98
N LYS A 82 13.29 -21.80 -19.88
CA LYS A 82 12.56 -20.61 -20.36
C LYS A 82 12.33 -20.58 -21.87
N HIS A 83 13.18 -21.23 -22.66
CA HIS A 83 13.07 -21.25 -24.12
C HIS A 83 11.97 -22.16 -24.62
N ILE A 84 11.71 -23.26 -23.93
CA ILE A 84 10.67 -24.24 -24.26
C ILE A 84 9.36 -23.86 -23.59
N SER A 85 9.38 -23.58 -22.29
CA SER A 85 8.19 -23.24 -21.52
C SER A 85 7.67 -21.82 -21.80
N GLY A 86 8.53 -20.91 -22.22
CA GLY A 86 8.22 -19.49 -22.30
C GLY A 86 8.01 -18.82 -20.94
N MET A 87 8.39 -19.48 -19.84
CA MET A 87 8.29 -18.95 -18.50
C MET A 87 9.19 -17.71 -18.36
N LYS A 88 8.62 -16.62 -17.85
CA LYS A 88 9.35 -15.42 -17.47
C LYS A 88 9.05 -15.09 -16.02
N GLU A 89 10.06 -14.91 -15.24
CA GLU A 89 9.99 -14.39 -13.88
C GLU A 89 10.39 -12.91 -13.89
N SER A 90 9.76 -12.14 -13.04
CA SER A 90 10.10 -10.74 -12.76
C SER A 90 10.17 -10.59 -11.25
N LYS A 91 11.25 -10.04 -10.78
CA LYS A 91 11.35 -9.64 -9.37
C LYS A 91 10.53 -8.38 -9.17
N ALA A 92 9.87 -8.31 -8.04
CA ALA A 92 9.21 -7.12 -7.53
C ALA A 92 9.61 -6.99 -6.07
N ASP A 93 9.79 -5.78 -5.61
CA ASP A 93 10.01 -5.52 -4.21
C ASP A 93 8.71 -5.83 -3.45
N ALA A 94 8.83 -6.60 -2.37
CA ALA A 94 7.71 -6.89 -1.48
C ALA A 94 7.71 -5.86 -0.37
N ARG A 95 6.52 -5.37 -0.07
CA ARG A 95 6.31 -4.45 1.04
C ARG A 95 5.94 -5.26 2.27
N GLU A 96 6.67 -5.04 3.35
CA GLU A 96 6.38 -5.66 4.64
C GLU A 96 5.71 -4.67 5.57
N TYR A 97 4.67 -5.12 6.26
CA TYR A 97 3.94 -4.37 7.27
C TYR A 97 4.01 -5.11 8.60
N PRO A 98 5.08 -4.90 9.39
CA PRO A 98 5.25 -5.62 10.66
C PRO A 98 4.11 -5.42 11.65
N TYR A 99 3.41 -4.29 11.52
CA TYR A 99 2.29 -3.90 12.38
C TYR A 99 1.06 -3.60 11.52
N GLU A 100 0.50 -4.66 10.93
CA GLU A 100 -0.66 -4.54 10.04
C GLU A 100 -1.81 -3.76 10.67
N GLY A 101 -2.37 -2.81 9.94
CA GLY A 101 -3.52 -2.01 10.35
C GLY A 101 -3.20 -0.82 11.26
N LEU A 102 -1.94 -0.63 11.69
CA LEU A 102 -1.57 0.51 12.55
C LEU A 102 -0.90 1.62 11.74
N ALA A 103 -1.39 2.84 11.91
CA ALA A 103 -0.87 4.07 11.28
C ALA A 103 -0.79 4.01 9.75
N GLU A 104 -1.57 3.15 9.10
CA GLU A 104 -1.51 2.94 7.64
C GLU A 104 -1.65 4.25 6.86
N ARG A 105 -2.53 5.14 7.32
CA ARG A 105 -2.78 6.39 6.61
C ARG A 105 -1.75 7.47 6.93
N VAL A 106 -1.13 7.39 8.08
CA VAL A 106 -0.04 8.30 8.50
C VAL A 106 1.25 7.93 7.77
N ILE A 107 1.58 6.65 7.75
CA ILE A 107 2.72 6.13 6.97
C ILE A 107 2.45 6.36 5.48
N GLY A 108 1.28 5.98 5.02
CA GLY A 108 0.84 6.19 3.67
C GLY A 108 1.36 5.18 2.66
N ASP A 109 1.19 5.52 1.41
CA ASP A 109 1.63 4.72 0.28
C ASP A 109 1.86 5.60 -0.97
N ILE A 110 2.58 5.03 -1.93
CA ILE A 110 2.78 5.64 -3.23
C ILE A 110 2.09 4.77 -4.27
N ARG A 111 1.16 5.37 -5.00
CA ARG A 111 0.41 4.71 -6.08
C ARG A 111 0.77 5.37 -7.39
N ILE A 112 1.49 4.64 -8.23
CA ILE A 112 1.88 5.08 -9.56
C ILE A 112 0.89 4.50 -10.57
N ASP A 113 0.27 5.36 -11.38
CA ASP A 113 -0.51 4.96 -12.55
C ASP A 113 0.37 5.01 -13.79
N PRO A 114 0.77 3.86 -14.37
CA PRO A 114 1.64 3.85 -15.54
C PRO A 114 1.01 4.47 -16.78
N SER A 115 -0.32 4.63 -16.80
CA SER A 115 -1.07 5.17 -17.93
C SER A 115 -1.26 6.68 -17.87
N ASP A 116 -1.27 7.25 -16.66
CA ASP A 116 -1.49 8.69 -16.45
C ASP A 116 -0.76 9.20 -15.20
N PRO A 117 0.40 9.86 -15.34
CA PRO A 117 1.14 10.41 -14.21
C PRO A 117 0.35 11.37 -13.31
N LYS A 118 -0.71 12.01 -13.83
CA LYS A 118 -1.58 12.89 -13.03
C LYS A 118 -2.40 12.13 -12.00
N ARG A 119 -2.52 10.82 -12.14
CA ARG A 119 -3.20 9.93 -11.20
C ARG A 119 -2.30 9.38 -10.11
N ASN A 120 -1.01 9.69 -10.16
CA ASN A 120 -0.10 9.33 -9.09
C ASN A 120 -0.59 9.91 -7.78
N ARG A 121 -0.49 9.14 -6.71
CA ARG A 121 -0.84 9.54 -5.36
C ARG A 121 0.36 9.32 -4.44
N PHE A 122 0.76 10.38 -3.80
CA PHE A 122 1.80 10.42 -2.79
C PHE A 122 1.11 10.71 -1.45
N ILE A 123 1.06 9.74 -0.58
CA ILE A 123 0.22 9.76 0.61
C ILE A 123 1.07 9.54 1.84
N GLY A 124 0.80 10.32 2.89
CA GLY A 124 1.44 10.18 4.19
C GLY A 124 2.94 10.49 4.17
N ILE A 125 3.64 9.95 5.16
CA ILE A 125 5.09 10.14 5.33
C ILE A 125 5.86 9.62 4.12
N GLU A 126 5.47 8.46 3.60
CA GLU A 126 6.12 7.91 2.41
C GLU A 126 5.96 8.79 1.17
N GLY A 127 4.77 9.35 0.98
CA GLY A 127 4.54 10.26 -0.13
C GLY A 127 5.35 11.54 -0.04
N GLU A 128 5.42 12.14 1.15
CA GLU A 128 6.15 13.38 1.38
C GLU A 128 7.67 13.19 1.25
N TYR A 129 8.18 12.05 1.72
CA TYR A 129 9.62 11.78 1.74
C TYR A 129 10.07 10.79 0.65
N ASP A 130 9.28 10.61 -0.41
CA ASP A 130 9.64 9.73 -1.53
C ASP A 130 11.03 10.04 -2.10
N TYR A 131 11.38 11.31 -2.20
CA TYR A 131 12.69 11.76 -2.71
C TYR A 131 13.89 11.28 -1.87
N VAL A 132 13.65 10.89 -0.61
CA VAL A 132 14.68 10.31 0.29
C VAL A 132 14.64 8.79 0.24
N LEU A 133 13.41 8.22 0.20
CA LEU A 133 13.17 6.78 0.30
C LEU A 133 13.45 6.03 -1.00
N HIS A 134 13.15 6.66 -2.14
CA HIS A 134 13.16 5.97 -3.44
C HIS A 134 14.58 5.61 -3.93
N GLY A 135 15.61 6.44 -3.63
CA GLY A 135 16.94 6.29 -4.22
C GLY A 135 16.96 6.62 -5.72
N LYS A 136 17.94 6.06 -6.44
CA LYS A 136 18.05 6.25 -7.89
C LYS A 136 18.28 4.91 -8.59
N GLU A 137 17.50 4.69 -9.63
CA GLU A 137 17.64 3.49 -10.44
C GLU A 137 18.98 3.46 -11.19
N GLY A 138 19.60 2.29 -11.19
CA GLY A 138 20.77 2.04 -12.03
C GLY A 138 20.35 1.67 -13.45
N VAL A 139 21.17 2.00 -14.41
CA VAL A 139 20.97 1.63 -15.81
C VAL A 139 22.18 0.83 -16.31
N GLN A 140 21.88 -0.33 -16.88
CA GLN A 140 22.89 -1.20 -17.48
C GLN A 140 22.41 -1.67 -18.85
N TRP A 141 23.23 -1.44 -19.85
CA TRP A 141 22.94 -1.86 -21.21
C TRP A 141 23.29 -3.33 -21.41
N MET A 142 22.40 -4.04 -22.07
CA MET A 142 22.55 -5.45 -22.39
C MET A 142 22.52 -5.63 -23.90
N LYS A 143 23.47 -6.41 -24.43
CA LYS A 143 23.53 -6.76 -25.84
C LYS A 143 22.95 -8.16 -26.05
N GLU A 144 22.04 -8.28 -27.00
CA GLU A 144 21.56 -9.59 -27.44
C GLU A 144 22.58 -10.24 -28.37
N THR A 145 22.97 -11.48 -28.08
CA THR A 145 23.85 -12.31 -28.89
C THR A 145 23.16 -13.62 -29.20
N ASP A 146 23.66 -14.38 -30.18
CA ASP A 146 23.12 -15.70 -30.55
C ASP A 146 23.12 -16.70 -29.37
N LYS A 147 23.95 -16.46 -28.34
CA LYS A 147 24.04 -17.28 -27.12
C LYS A 147 23.22 -16.75 -25.94
N GLY A 148 22.49 -15.64 -26.13
CA GLY A 148 21.69 -14.98 -25.09
C GLY A 148 22.10 -13.53 -24.86
N THR A 149 21.49 -12.92 -23.85
CA THR A 149 21.74 -11.52 -23.49
C THR A 149 22.98 -11.45 -22.60
N VAL A 150 23.95 -10.66 -22.99
CA VAL A 150 25.19 -10.41 -22.24
C VAL A 150 25.32 -8.93 -21.92
N LEU A 151 26.13 -8.61 -20.90
CA LEU A 151 26.47 -7.23 -20.59
C LEU A 151 27.21 -6.60 -21.76
N ASP A 152 26.85 -5.37 -22.11
CA ASP A 152 27.59 -4.60 -23.11
C ASP A 152 28.84 -3.98 -22.43
N PRO A 153 30.03 -4.48 -22.72
CA PRO A 153 31.25 -4.01 -22.05
C PRO A 153 31.60 -2.56 -22.39
N ASP A 154 31.10 -2.06 -23.51
CA ASP A 154 31.39 -0.69 -23.99
C ASP A 154 30.34 0.33 -23.48
N SER A 155 29.36 -0.12 -22.68
CA SER A 155 28.30 0.75 -22.19
C SER A 155 28.62 1.39 -20.85
N THR A 156 28.09 2.60 -20.65
CA THR A 156 28.16 3.28 -19.38
C THR A 156 27.19 2.61 -18.39
N VAL A 157 27.72 2.16 -17.27
CA VAL A 157 26.92 1.62 -16.16
C VAL A 157 26.60 2.75 -15.18
N VAL A 158 25.33 3.04 -15.01
CA VAL A 158 24.84 3.89 -13.91
C VAL A 158 24.57 2.98 -12.71
N ARG A 159 25.26 3.21 -11.61
CA ARG A 159 25.09 2.41 -10.39
C ARG A 159 23.78 2.77 -9.70
N VAL A 160 23.16 1.77 -9.07
CA VAL A 160 22.02 1.97 -8.17
C VAL A 160 22.47 2.79 -6.95
N GLU A 161 21.74 3.84 -6.63
CA GLU A 161 21.84 4.54 -5.35
C GLU A 161 20.63 4.14 -4.50
N HIS A 162 20.87 3.43 -3.40
CA HIS A 162 19.80 3.05 -2.49
C HIS A 162 19.21 4.28 -1.80
N GLY A 163 17.91 4.25 -1.56
CA GLY A 163 17.26 5.26 -0.72
C GLY A 163 17.71 5.17 0.74
N SER A 164 17.37 6.17 1.50
CA SER A 164 17.67 6.24 2.93
C SER A 164 16.45 5.88 3.74
N ASP A 165 16.67 5.42 4.97
CA ASP A 165 15.60 5.15 5.94
C ASP A 165 15.09 6.43 6.57
N ILE A 166 13.82 6.45 6.98
CA ILE A 166 13.22 7.51 7.76
C ILE A 166 12.83 6.97 9.13
N ARG A 167 13.30 7.62 10.17
CA ARG A 167 12.91 7.36 11.54
C ARG A 167 11.86 8.37 11.98
N THR A 168 10.67 7.87 12.28
CA THR A 168 9.56 8.70 12.78
C THR A 168 9.59 8.83 14.31
N THR A 169 8.77 9.72 14.85
CA THR A 169 8.55 9.86 16.29
C THR A 169 7.38 9.01 16.79
N LEU A 170 6.69 8.31 15.90
CA LEU A 170 5.62 7.40 16.26
C LEU A 170 6.15 6.29 17.18
N ASP A 171 5.39 6.00 18.22
CA ASP A 171 5.63 4.93 19.16
C ASP A 171 4.56 3.86 18.96
N ILE A 172 5.00 2.67 18.61
CA ILE A 172 4.07 1.60 18.21
C ILE A 172 3.17 1.14 19.36
N ASP A 173 3.66 1.15 20.58
CA ASP A 173 2.89 0.74 21.75
C ASP A 173 1.79 1.78 22.05
N ILE A 174 2.12 3.07 21.95
CA ILE A 174 1.15 4.16 22.12
C ILE A 174 0.13 4.15 20.98
N GLN A 175 0.58 3.92 19.75
CA GLN A 175 -0.28 3.82 18.57
C GLN A 175 -1.30 2.68 18.73
N ASP A 176 -0.86 1.50 19.16
CA ASP A 176 -1.73 0.33 19.37
C ASP A 176 -2.75 0.56 20.50
N ILE A 177 -2.30 1.17 21.61
CA ILE A 177 -3.22 1.53 22.71
C ILE A 177 -4.27 2.53 22.23
N ALA A 178 -3.85 3.55 21.48
CA ALA A 178 -4.75 4.57 20.94
C ALA A 178 -5.76 3.97 19.94
N ASP A 179 -5.30 3.10 19.03
CA ASP A 179 -6.15 2.41 18.04
C ASP A 179 -7.21 1.56 18.75
N ARG A 180 -6.77 0.67 19.65
CA ARG A 180 -7.70 -0.18 20.42
C ARG A 180 -8.71 0.61 21.24
N SER A 181 -8.27 1.71 21.84
CA SER A 181 -9.16 2.57 22.63
C SER A 181 -10.22 3.24 21.76
N LEU A 182 -9.82 3.75 20.60
CA LEU A 182 -10.72 4.39 19.64
C LEU A 182 -11.72 3.37 19.06
N ARG A 183 -11.25 2.17 18.67
CA ARG A 183 -12.13 1.09 18.21
C ARG A 183 -13.17 0.73 19.25
N LYS A 184 -12.76 0.54 20.48
CA LYS A 184 -13.66 0.22 21.60
C LYS A 184 -14.77 1.25 21.79
N MET A 185 -14.52 2.52 21.46
CA MET A 185 -15.50 3.59 21.55
C MET A 185 -16.46 3.63 20.34
N ILE A 186 -15.95 3.32 19.15
CA ILE A 186 -16.74 3.44 17.91
C ILE A 186 -17.52 2.15 17.59
N GLU A 187 -16.92 0.97 17.81
CA GLU A 187 -17.50 -0.31 17.39
C GLU A 187 -18.92 -0.57 17.92
N PRO A 188 -19.22 -0.28 19.22
CA PRO A 188 -20.53 -0.54 19.77
C PRO A 188 -21.65 0.35 19.23
N ASP A 189 -21.33 1.48 18.65
CA ASP A 189 -22.30 2.48 18.19
C ASP A 189 -22.18 2.67 16.67
N GLU A 190 -23.16 2.14 15.94
CA GLU A 190 -23.19 2.21 14.47
C GLU A 190 -23.45 3.62 13.93
N GLU A 191 -23.96 4.55 14.75
CA GLU A 191 -24.19 5.95 14.37
C GLU A 191 -22.87 6.73 14.31
N ILE A 192 -21.82 6.25 14.99
CA ILE A 192 -20.50 6.86 14.94
C ILE A 192 -19.77 6.44 13.64
N GLU A 193 -19.67 7.36 12.70
CA GLU A 193 -19.00 7.12 11.41
C GLU A 193 -17.50 6.95 11.53
N GLY A 194 -16.86 7.57 12.54
CA GLY A 194 -15.42 7.51 12.72
C GLY A 194 -14.90 8.49 13.76
N GLY A 195 -13.58 8.47 13.96
CA GLY A 195 -12.91 9.34 14.89
C GLY A 195 -11.40 9.37 14.66
N CYS A 196 -10.71 10.27 15.34
CA CYS A 196 -9.25 10.33 15.33
C CYS A 196 -8.70 10.56 16.74
N VAL A 197 -7.48 10.09 16.97
CA VAL A 197 -6.71 10.34 18.19
C VAL A 197 -5.33 10.81 17.78
N VAL A 198 -4.86 11.89 18.40
CA VAL A 198 -3.48 12.37 18.26
C VAL A 198 -2.86 12.47 19.63
N VAL A 199 -1.71 11.83 19.81
CA VAL A 199 -0.92 11.87 21.06
C VAL A 199 0.37 12.62 20.79
N LEU A 200 0.59 13.69 21.55
CA LEU A 200 1.76 14.56 21.44
C LEU A 200 2.59 14.50 22.73
N ASP A 201 3.89 14.47 22.57
CA ASP A 201 4.82 14.73 23.66
C ASP A 201 4.85 16.24 23.93
N VAL A 202 4.38 16.66 25.10
CA VAL A 202 4.21 18.08 25.44
C VAL A 202 5.53 18.86 25.39
N LYS A 203 6.65 18.21 25.74
CA LYS A 203 7.95 18.89 25.82
C LYS A 203 8.60 19.10 24.46
N THR A 204 8.41 18.15 23.56
CA THR A 204 9.12 18.13 22.27
C THR A 204 8.21 18.45 21.08
N GLY A 205 6.88 18.41 21.28
CA GLY A 205 5.90 18.49 20.20
C GLY A 205 5.87 17.25 19.29
N ALA A 206 6.61 16.19 19.64
CA ALA A 206 6.68 14.98 18.83
C ALA A 206 5.35 14.24 18.82
N VAL A 207 4.85 13.88 17.63
CA VAL A 207 3.68 13.02 17.48
C VAL A 207 4.07 11.59 17.84
N ARG A 208 3.48 11.06 18.91
CA ARG A 208 3.71 9.69 19.39
C ARG A 208 2.71 8.69 18.82
N ALA A 209 1.48 9.13 18.59
CA ALA A 209 0.47 8.35 17.90
C ALA A 209 -0.46 9.26 17.09
N MET A 210 -0.95 8.74 15.99
CA MET A 210 -1.99 9.37 15.19
C MET A 210 -2.86 8.26 14.57
N VAL A 211 -4.06 8.10 15.11
CA VAL A 211 -5.02 7.09 14.69
C VAL A 211 -6.17 7.77 13.99
N ASN A 212 -6.60 7.20 12.88
CA ASN A 212 -7.73 7.67 12.09
C ASN A 212 -8.60 6.49 11.69
N LEU A 213 -9.77 6.35 12.28
CA LEU A 213 -10.70 5.27 12.00
C LEU A 213 -11.97 5.81 11.38
N GLN A 214 -12.38 5.23 10.26
CA GLN A 214 -13.64 5.55 9.58
C GLN A 214 -14.33 4.28 9.12
N ARG A 215 -15.66 4.24 9.20
CA ARG A 215 -16.43 3.13 8.64
C ARG A 215 -16.40 3.17 7.12
N ASP A 216 -16.07 2.03 6.52
CA ASP A 216 -16.19 1.83 5.08
C ASP A 216 -17.66 1.55 4.68
N SER A 217 -17.93 1.41 3.39
CA SER A 217 -19.25 1.09 2.86
C SER A 217 -19.83 -0.26 3.34
N ARG A 218 -19.01 -1.08 4.01
CA ARG A 218 -19.40 -2.37 4.60
C ARG A 218 -19.50 -2.29 6.12
N GLY A 219 -19.38 -1.10 6.70
CA GLY A 219 -19.44 -0.87 8.15
C GLY A 219 -18.16 -1.23 8.92
N ARG A 220 -17.06 -1.60 8.25
CA ARG A 220 -15.80 -1.95 8.91
C ARG A 220 -14.98 -0.70 9.18
N LEU A 221 -14.34 -0.64 10.35
CA LEU A 221 -13.40 0.44 10.69
C LEU A 221 -12.05 0.24 10.00
N ALA A 222 -11.61 1.25 9.26
CA ALA A 222 -10.34 1.26 8.55
C ALA A 222 -9.75 2.68 8.50
N GLU A 223 -8.43 2.76 8.35
CA GLU A 223 -7.72 4.01 8.15
C GLU A 223 -7.75 4.44 6.66
N ASN A 224 -8.89 4.96 6.21
CA ASN A 224 -9.07 5.37 4.81
C ASN A 224 -8.66 6.81 4.53
N PHE A 225 -8.76 7.67 5.54
CA PHE A 225 -8.49 9.10 5.43
C PHE A 225 -7.86 9.64 6.72
N ASN A 226 -6.88 10.52 6.61
CA ASN A 226 -6.29 11.16 7.77
C ASN A 226 -7.18 12.32 8.22
N MET A 227 -8.13 12.03 9.11
CA MET A 227 -9.10 13.00 9.62
C MET A 227 -8.44 14.05 10.50
N ALA A 228 -7.38 13.69 11.22
CA ALA A 228 -6.69 14.58 12.14
C ALA A 228 -6.11 15.84 11.46
N ILE A 229 -5.72 15.71 10.17
CA ILE A 229 -5.14 16.81 9.41
C ILE A 229 -5.97 17.22 8.18
N GLY A 230 -6.82 16.33 7.68
CA GLY A 230 -7.54 16.55 6.40
C GLY A 230 -9.01 16.91 6.56
N ARG A 231 -9.60 16.76 7.75
CA ARG A 231 -11.01 17.11 8.01
C ARG A 231 -11.09 18.45 8.72
N SER A 232 -11.96 19.33 8.22
CA SER A 232 -12.35 20.56 8.91
C SER A 232 -13.80 20.45 9.39
N GLY A 233 -14.09 21.09 10.49
CA GLY A 233 -15.43 21.11 11.08
C GLY A 233 -15.54 22.16 12.18
N GLU A 234 -16.72 22.37 12.70
CA GLU A 234 -16.96 23.26 13.82
C GLU A 234 -16.38 22.65 15.12
N PRO A 235 -15.40 23.29 15.74
CA PRO A 235 -14.71 22.72 16.91
C PRO A 235 -15.56 22.74 18.18
N GLY A 236 -16.63 23.54 18.21
CA GLY A 236 -17.47 23.71 19.39
C GLY A 236 -16.66 24.14 20.63
N SER A 237 -17.02 23.59 21.83
CA SER A 237 -16.35 23.93 23.10
C SER A 237 -14.88 23.55 23.15
N VAL A 238 -14.35 22.72 22.22
CA VAL A 238 -12.92 22.43 22.14
C VAL A 238 -12.11 23.70 21.83
N PHE A 239 -12.71 24.65 21.12
CA PHE A 239 -12.07 25.94 20.82
C PHE A 239 -11.73 26.77 22.07
N LYS A 240 -12.37 26.50 23.22
CA LYS A 240 -12.07 27.20 24.49
C LYS A 240 -10.63 26.99 24.95
N ILE A 241 -10.01 25.86 24.60
CA ILE A 241 -8.60 25.59 24.89
C ILE A 241 -7.72 26.61 24.16
N ILE A 242 -8.01 26.89 22.89
CA ILE A 242 -7.28 27.87 22.09
C ILE A 242 -7.50 29.28 22.64
N THR A 243 -8.74 29.61 23.00
CA THR A 243 -9.06 30.92 23.60
C THR A 243 -8.30 31.15 24.91
N MET A 244 -8.20 30.13 25.76
CA MET A 244 -7.43 30.21 27.01
C MET A 244 -5.93 30.31 26.72
N ALA A 245 -5.41 29.53 25.79
CA ALA A 245 -4.00 29.60 25.40
C ALA A 245 -3.61 31.01 24.91
N ILE A 246 -4.43 31.61 24.07
CA ILE A 246 -4.22 32.99 23.60
C ILE A 246 -4.29 33.99 24.80
N GLY A 247 -5.28 33.84 25.67
CA GLY A 247 -5.44 34.72 26.82
C GLY A 247 -4.23 34.68 27.74
N LEU A 248 -3.63 33.51 27.99
CA LEU A 248 -2.42 33.33 28.76
C LEU A 248 -1.19 33.91 28.05
N GLU A 249 -1.04 33.67 26.74
CA GLU A 249 0.07 34.16 25.93
C GLU A 249 0.08 35.69 25.86
N GLU A 250 -1.07 36.32 25.67
CA GLU A 250 -1.23 37.76 25.61
C GLU A 250 -1.22 38.41 27.01
N GLY A 251 -1.17 37.61 28.10
CA GLY A 251 -1.14 38.08 29.46
C GLY A 251 -2.42 38.78 29.91
N VAL A 252 -3.55 38.58 29.24
CA VAL A 252 -4.86 39.19 29.61
C VAL A 252 -5.60 38.36 30.65
N VAL A 253 -5.16 37.10 30.86
CA VAL A 253 -5.62 36.22 31.92
C VAL A 253 -4.44 35.48 32.52
N SER A 254 -4.56 35.07 33.79
CA SER A 254 -3.60 34.21 34.47
C SER A 254 -4.25 32.94 35.00
N GLU A 255 -3.45 31.95 35.37
CA GLU A 255 -3.93 30.69 35.94
C GLU A 255 -4.73 30.85 37.24
N ASN A 256 -4.55 31.98 37.95
CA ASN A 256 -5.19 32.25 39.22
C ASN A 256 -6.39 33.22 39.13
N ASP A 257 -6.74 33.63 37.92
CA ASP A 257 -7.88 34.51 37.69
C ASP A 257 -9.21 33.75 37.88
N SER A 258 -10.16 34.44 38.50
CA SER A 258 -11.50 33.90 38.74
C SER A 258 -12.54 34.78 38.07
N PHE A 259 -13.44 34.16 37.36
CA PHE A 259 -14.53 34.83 36.67
C PHE A 259 -15.87 34.38 37.25
N PHE A 260 -16.74 35.34 37.51
CA PHE A 260 -18.11 35.02 37.87
C PHE A 260 -18.87 34.50 36.68
N CYS A 261 -19.41 33.28 36.78
CA CYS A 261 -20.20 32.64 35.74
C CYS A 261 -21.66 32.68 36.10
N GLY A 262 -22.40 33.65 35.57
CA GLY A 262 -23.84 33.88 35.87
C GLY A 262 -24.79 33.00 35.10
N GLY A 263 -24.29 32.03 34.33
CA GLY A 263 -25.11 31.12 33.54
C GLY A 263 -25.42 31.66 32.13
N SER A 264 -25.58 32.95 31.95
CA SER A 264 -25.82 33.59 30.65
C SER A 264 -25.13 34.95 30.58
N ILE A 265 -24.80 35.38 29.38
CA ILE A 265 -24.28 36.71 29.10
C ILE A 265 -25.03 37.32 27.90
N GLU A 266 -25.53 38.52 28.05
CA GLU A 266 -26.18 39.23 26.97
C GLU A 266 -25.10 39.81 26.03
N VAL A 267 -25.16 39.41 24.75
CA VAL A 267 -24.26 39.92 23.69
C VAL A 267 -25.12 40.63 22.66
N LEU A 268 -24.82 41.91 22.42
CA LEU A 268 -25.54 42.78 21.47
C LEU A 268 -27.07 42.78 21.66
N GLY A 269 -27.54 42.75 22.90
CA GLY A 269 -28.99 42.77 23.19
C GLY A 269 -29.74 41.49 22.89
N ARG A 270 -29.05 40.37 22.74
CA ARG A 270 -29.61 39.03 22.59
C ARG A 270 -29.13 38.13 23.72
N GLU A 271 -30.08 37.47 24.38
CA GLU A 271 -29.73 36.34 25.25
C GLU A 271 -29.35 35.14 24.37
N PRO A 272 -28.33 34.35 24.72
CA PRO A 272 -28.06 33.12 24.02
C PRO A 272 -29.24 32.16 24.21
N ASP A 273 -29.71 31.59 23.12
CA ASP A 273 -30.67 30.51 23.16
C ASP A 273 -30.11 29.33 23.98
N ASN A 274 -30.87 28.82 24.95
CA ASN A 274 -30.50 27.70 25.82
C ASN A 274 -30.35 26.39 25.04
#